data_e6bad8a91d7ddde5cba3c3da7b0df289
#
_entry.id   e6bad8a91d7ddde5cba3c3da7b0df289
#
_cell.length_a   1.000
_cell.length_b   1.000
_cell.length_c   1.000
_cell.angle_alpha   90.00
_cell.angle_beta   90.00
_cell.angle_gamma   90.00
#
_symmetry.space_group_name_H-M   'P 1'
#
loop_
_entity.id
_entity.type
_entity.pdbx_description
1 polymer ?
#
loop_
_entity_poly.entity_id
_entity_poly.type
_entity_poly.pdbx_seq_one_letter_code
_entity_poly.pdbx_strand_id
1 'polypeptide(L)'
;MKRFLFIGANSDMAIATATYVKQQGIEVIGLSRSECSSVYSQSHIISGLSETDFPQLEGQIDGLVYFPGSVNLKPMRSLKEVDLLEEYKINVLGAFNAVKVYLPNLKLSNQASIVLFSSVAVQLGMPFHASVGMNKGAVEGLVRSLAAELSPEIRVNAIALSLTETKMTQRMVNTEDKKVAIAQRHPMNAIGKLEDVTHMLEFLLTPKSAWMTGQILHLDGGMSAVKK
;
A
#
# COMPACT_ATOMS: atom_id res chain seq x y z
N MET A 1 16.25 16.92 -6.36
CA MET A 1 15.81 15.61 -6.88
C MET A 1 14.77 15.07 -5.94
N LYS A 2 13.68 14.46 -6.42
CA LYS A 2 12.66 13.88 -5.53
C LYS A 2 13.16 12.57 -4.94
N ARG A 3 12.76 12.30 -3.70
CA ARG A 3 13.14 11.11 -2.96
C ARG A 3 11.90 10.43 -2.36
N PHE A 4 11.68 9.17 -2.69
CA PHE A 4 10.60 8.36 -2.13
C PHE A 4 11.12 7.31 -1.16
N LEU A 5 10.32 7.00 -0.15
CA LEU A 5 10.58 5.96 0.83
C LEU A 5 9.55 4.84 0.67
N PHE A 6 10.02 3.63 0.38
CA PHE A 6 9.19 2.45 0.22
C PHE A 6 9.45 1.46 1.37
N ILE A 7 8.44 1.22 2.20
CA ILE A 7 8.48 0.25 3.28
C ILE A 7 7.83 -1.04 2.78
N GLY A 8 8.46 -2.19 3.02
CA GLY A 8 8.12 -3.45 2.35
C GLY A 8 8.69 -3.52 0.92
N ALA A 9 9.91 -3.00 0.77
CA ALA A 9 10.59 -2.77 -0.51
C ALA A 9 10.79 -4.03 -1.38
N ASN A 10 10.68 -5.23 -0.82
CA ASN A 10 10.77 -6.49 -1.57
C ASN A 10 9.42 -7.00 -2.11
N SER A 11 8.32 -6.25 -1.94
CA SER A 11 7.06 -6.61 -2.60
C SER A 11 7.14 -6.36 -4.11
N ASP A 12 6.44 -7.17 -4.90
CA ASP A 12 6.42 -7.03 -6.37
C ASP A 12 5.96 -5.62 -6.79
N MET A 13 4.96 -5.07 -6.09
CA MET A 13 4.45 -3.71 -6.34
C MET A 13 5.52 -2.65 -6.06
N ALA A 14 6.29 -2.81 -4.96
CA ALA A 14 7.34 -1.86 -4.59
C ALA A 14 8.49 -1.89 -5.61
N ILE A 15 8.93 -3.08 -6.02
CA ILE A 15 10.01 -3.24 -7.01
C ILE A 15 9.58 -2.67 -8.36
N ALA A 16 8.38 -3.00 -8.83
CA ALA A 16 7.86 -2.49 -10.11
C ALA A 16 7.77 -0.95 -10.09
N THR A 17 7.21 -0.38 -9.02
CA THR A 17 7.09 1.07 -8.87
C THR A 17 8.46 1.75 -8.77
N ALA A 18 9.38 1.21 -7.96
CA ALA A 18 10.73 1.76 -7.84
C ALA A 18 11.46 1.75 -9.19
N THR A 19 11.34 0.67 -9.96
CA THR A 19 11.92 0.57 -11.31
C THR A 19 11.37 1.65 -12.23
N TYR A 20 10.07 1.87 -12.22
CA TYR A 20 9.40 2.85 -13.07
C TYR A 20 9.78 4.29 -12.71
N VAL A 21 9.70 4.67 -11.43
CA VAL A 21 9.98 6.06 -11.02
C VAL A 21 11.46 6.40 -11.10
N LYS A 22 12.36 5.42 -10.96
CA LYS A 22 13.80 5.61 -11.16
C LYS A 22 14.14 6.06 -12.59
N GLN A 23 13.40 5.57 -13.59
CA GLN A 23 13.56 6.01 -14.99
C GLN A 23 13.19 7.50 -15.18
N GLN A 24 12.43 8.06 -14.24
CA GLN A 24 12.03 9.47 -14.21
C GLN A 24 13.00 10.34 -13.37
N GLY A 25 14.13 9.80 -12.94
CA GLY A 25 15.13 10.51 -12.15
C GLY A 25 14.75 10.67 -10.65
N ILE A 26 13.83 9.84 -10.14
CA ILE A 26 13.43 9.85 -8.74
C ILE A 26 14.27 8.84 -7.96
N GLU A 27 14.82 9.27 -6.84
CA GLU A 27 15.50 8.38 -5.90
C GLU A 27 14.50 7.62 -5.05
N VAL A 28 14.78 6.33 -4.82
CA VAL A 28 13.93 5.51 -3.94
C VAL A 28 14.78 4.85 -2.86
N ILE A 29 14.40 5.08 -1.62
CA ILE A 29 14.94 4.38 -0.44
C ILE A 29 14.04 3.18 -0.15
N GLY A 30 14.63 2.00 0.00
CA GLY A 30 13.91 0.77 0.31
C GLY A 30 14.13 0.30 1.75
N LEU A 31 13.05 0.00 2.48
CA LEU A 31 13.13 -0.68 3.77
C LEU A 31 12.47 -2.06 3.68
N SER A 32 13.16 -3.11 4.09
CA SER A 32 12.66 -4.48 4.05
C SER A 32 13.27 -5.36 5.14
N ARG A 33 12.66 -6.51 5.43
CA ARG A 33 13.17 -7.50 6.39
C ARG A 33 14.32 -8.36 5.85
N SER A 34 14.63 -8.23 4.60
CA SER A 34 15.75 -8.91 3.92
C SER A 34 16.40 -7.93 2.96
N GLU A 35 17.54 -8.32 2.40
CA GLU A 35 18.25 -7.53 1.40
C GLU A 35 17.31 -7.08 0.27
N CYS A 36 17.39 -5.81 -0.08
CA CYS A 36 16.54 -5.20 -1.10
C CYS A 36 17.14 -5.41 -2.51
N SER A 37 16.27 -5.33 -3.50
CA SER A 37 16.68 -5.28 -4.91
C SER A 37 17.63 -4.10 -5.18
N SER A 38 18.54 -4.25 -6.13
CA SER A 38 19.46 -3.20 -6.60
C SER A 38 18.79 -2.01 -7.29
N VAL A 39 17.46 -2.04 -7.42
CA VAL A 39 16.69 -0.91 -7.97
C VAL A 39 16.72 0.31 -7.05
N TYR A 40 16.84 0.11 -5.74
CA TYR A 40 16.85 1.17 -4.73
C TYR A 40 18.18 1.93 -4.74
N SER A 41 18.11 3.26 -4.58
CA SER A 41 19.29 4.12 -4.46
C SER A 41 19.98 3.94 -3.11
N GLN A 42 19.19 3.63 -2.09
CA GLN A 42 19.62 3.30 -0.73
C GLN A 42 18.66 2.25 -0.17
N SER A 43 19.15 1.33 0.66
CA SER A 43 18.30 0.35 1.31
C SER A 43 18.76 0.01 2.71
N HIS A 44 17.79 -0.37 3.57
CA HIS A 44 18.06 -0.79 4.93
C HIS A 44 17.27 -2.05 5.26
N ILE A 45 17.90 -2.94 6.01
CA ILE A 45 17.23 -4.10 6.58
C ILE A 45 16.65 -3.69 7.93
N ILE A 46 15.35 -3.95 8.13
CA ILE A 46 14.63 -3.68 9.37
C ILE A 46 14.19 -4.99 10.03
N SER A 47 14.21 -5.04 11.37
CA SER A 47 13.85 -6.24 12.14
C SER A 47 12.35 -6.44 12.28
N GLY A 48 11.57 -5.35 12.24
CA GLY A 48 10.14 -5.34 12.45
C GLY A 48 9.48 -4.07 11.94
N LEU A 49 8.34 -3.72 12.53
CA LEU A 49 7.51 -2.56 12.13
C LEU A 49 7.16 -1.67 13.33
N SER A 50 7.89 -1.79 14.44
CA SER A 50 7.80 -0.89 15.60
C SER A 50 8.58 0.39 15.30
N GLU A 51 8.32 1.46 16.03
CA GLU A 51 9.05 2.74 15.86
C GLU A 51 10.56 2.56 15.93
N THR A 52 11.04 1.71 16.84
CA THR A 52 12.47 1.43 17.05
C THR A 52 13.12 0.57 15.97
N ASP A 53 12.32 -0.08 15.12
CA ASP A 53 12.83 -0.91 14.01
C ASP A 53 13.18 -0.06 12.77
N PHE A 54 12.67 1.17 12.69
CA PHE A 54 12.91 2.05 11.56
C PHE A 54 14.20 2.86 11.74
N PRO A 55 15.13 2.80 10.76
CA PRO A 55 16.37 3.58 10.84
C PRO A 55 16.09 5.08 10.72
N GLN A 56 16.92 5.89 11.35
CA GLN A 56 16.94 7.32 11.12
C GLN A 56 17.44 7.59 9.68
N LEU A 57 16.71 8.42 8.96
CA LEU A 57 17.07 8.85 7.61
C LEU A 57 17.34 10.35 7.60
N GLU A 58 18.38 10.75 6.88
CA GLU A 58 18.70 12.17 6.73
C GLU A 58 18.00 12.78 5.52
N GLY A 59 17.66 14.06 5.65
CA GLY A 59 17.13 14.87 4.58
C GLY A 59 15.65 14.65 4.29
N GLN A 60 15.19 15.28 3.24
CA GLN A 60 13.79 15.34 2.85
C GLN A 60 13.31 14.02 2.23
N ILE A 61 12.03 13.70 2.45
CA ILE A 61 11.29 12.64 1.79
C ILE A 61 10.05 13.26 1.14
N ASP A 62 9.90 13.09 -0.18
CA ASP A 62 8.79 13.65 -0.95
C ASP A 62 7.59 12.69 -1.09
N GLY A 63 7.82 11.40 -0.84
CA GLY A 63 6.77 10.40 -0.89
C GLY A 63 7.05 9.21 0.01
N LEU A 64 6.03 8.72 0.71
CA LEU A 64 6.11 7.50 1.53
C LEU A 64 5.04 6.53 1.06
N VAL A 65 5.43 5.29 0.77
CA VAL A 65 4.51 4.20 0.48
C VAL A 65 4.72 3.06 1.47
N TYR A 66 3.65 2.64 2.11
CA TYR A 66 3.67 1.51 3.02
C TYR A 66 3.04 0.29 2.35
N PHE A 67 3.88 -0.65 1.89
CA PHE A 67 3.46 -1.87 1.20
C PHE A 67 3.17 -3.07 2.11
N PRO A 68 3.72 -3.19 3.35
CA PRO A 68 3.45 -4.37 4.15
C PRO A 68 1.95 -4.58 4.38
N GLY A 69 1.55 -5.81 4.26
CA GLY A 69 0.17 -6.23 4.49
C GLY A 69 0.10 -7.73 4.59
N SER A 70 -1.01 -8.21 5.14
CA SER A 70 -1.35 -9.63 5.21
C SER A 70 -2.79 -9.84 4.77
N VAL A 71 -3.06 -11.02 4.23
CA VAL A 71 -4.39 -11.45 3.83
C VAL A 71 -4.64 -12.83 4.42
N ASN A 72 -5.52 -12.90 5.41
CA ASN A 72 -5.90 -14.14 6.08
C ASN A 72 -7.39 -14.40 5.88
N LEU A 73 -7.71 -15.20 4.87
CA LEU A 73 -9.08 -15.53 4.51
C LEU A 73 -9.52 -16.77 5.28
N LYS A 74 -10.27 -16.57 6.37
CA LYS A 74 -10.78 -17.63 7.22
C LYS A 74 -12.26 -17.42 7.56
N PRO A 75 -13.04 -18.51 7.72
CA PRO A 75 -14.36 -18.42 8.33
C PRO A 75 -14.27 -17.78 9.73
N MET A 76 -15.25 -16.98 10.12
CA MET A 76 -15.23 -16.28 11.40
C MET A 76 -14.98 -17.23 12.60
N ARG A 77 -15.57 -18.42 12.58
CA ARG A 77 -15.36 -19.45 13.62
C ARG A 77 -13.92 -19.94 13.78
N SER A 78 -13.06 -19.71 12.76
CA SER A 78 -11.66 -20.16 12.73
C SER A 78 -10.68 -18.99 12.94
N LEU A 79 -11.17 -17.75 13.05
CA LEU A 79 -10.35 -16.60 13.37
C LEU A 79 -10.06 -16.60 14.88
N LYS A 80 -8.79 -16.44 15.22
CA LYS A 80 -8.34 -16.30 16.61
C LYS A 80 -7.94 -14.86 16.86
N GLU A 81 -8.12 -14.40 18.09
CA GLU A 81 -7.73 -13.05 18.50
C GLU A 81 -6.24 -12.76 18.19
N VAL A 82 -5.37 -13.73 18.44
CA VAL A 82 -3.94 -13.59 18.13
C VAL A 82 -3.69 -13.33 16.64
N ASP A 83 -4.42 -14.00 15.75
CA ASP A 83 -4.29 -13.78 14.30
C ASP A 83 -4.70 -12.33 13.94
N LEU A 84 -5.81 -11.85 14.53
CA LEU A 84 -6.33 -10.49 14.31
C LEU A 84 -5.34 -9.43 14.80
N LEU A 85 -4.76 -9.63 15.97
CA LEU A 85 -3.77 -8.70 16.54
C LEU A 85 -2.48 -8.66 15.71
N GLU A 86 -1.99 -9.80 15.23
CA GLU A 86 -0.81 -9.84 14.36
C GLU A 86 -1.06 -9.14 13.01
N GLU A 87 -2.23 -9.35 12.42
CA GLU A 87 -2.59 -8.64 11.19
C GLU A 87 -2.77 -7.14 11.42
N TYR A 88 -3.33 -6.74 12.55
CA TYR A 88 -3.46 -5.34 12.94
C TYR A 88 -2.10 -4.66 13.10
N LYS A 89 -1.14 -5.35 13.76
CA LYS A 89 0.24 -4.86 13.88
C LYS A 89 0.88 -4.61 12.51
N ILE A 90 0.71 -5.54 11.57
CA ILE A 90 1.31 -5.42 10.23
C ILE A 90 0.61 -4.34 9.42
N ASN A 91 -0.72 -4.38 9.33
CA ASN A 91 -1.47 -3.55 8.38
C ASN A 91 -1.68 -2.11 8.87
N VAL A 92 -1.85 -1.92 10.19
CA VAL A 92 -2.29 -0.64 10.79
C VAL A 92 -1.19 0.00 11.61
N LEU A 93 -0.71 -0.68 12.67
CA LEU A 93 0.29 -0.09 13.56
C LEU A 93 1.62 0.15 12.83
N GLY A 94 2.05 -0.77 11.98
CA GLY A 94 3.26 -0.59 11.19
C GLY A 94 3.17 0.62 10.25
N ALA A 95 2.01 0.84 9.62
CA ALA A 95 1.79 2.03 8.79
C ALA A 95 1.80 3.31 9.63
N PHE A 96 1.13 3.31 10.77
CA PHE A 96 1.13 4.43 11.71
C PHE A 96 2.55 4.75 12.19
N ASN A 97 3.30 3.75 12.65
CA ASN A 97 4.67 3.91 13.14
C ASN A 97 5.60 4.47 12.06
N ALA A 98 5.49 3.95 10.84
CA ALA A 98 6.28 4.43 9.70
C ALA A 98 6.02 5.91 9.41
N VAL A 99 4.75 6.32 9.35
CA VAL A 99 4.39 7.72 9.15
C VAL A 99 4.93 8.58 10.30
N LYS A 100 4.75 8.14 11.55
CA LYS A 100 5.21 8.86 12.74
C LYS A 100 6.72 9.07 12.74
N VAL A 101 7.51 8.04 12.47
CA VAL A 101 8.98 8.11 12.45
C VAL A 101 9.49 9.04 11.34
N TYR A 102 8.91 8.98 10.16
CA TYR A 102 9.38 9.76 9.01
C TYR A 102 8.65 11.09 8.80
N LEU A 103 7.73 11.45 9.70
CA LEU A 103 7.02 12.74 9.63
C LEU A 103 7.98 13.94 9.59
N PRO A 104 9.08 14.00 10.39
CA PRO A 104 10.03 15.10 10.27
C PRO A 104 10.65 15.23 8.88
N ASN A 105 11.00 14.10 8.25
CA ASN A 105 11.57 14.09 6.88
C ASN A 105 10.55 14.50 5.81
N LEU A 106 9.28 14.09 5.96
CA LEU A 106 8.18 14.47 5.08
C LEU A 106 7.89 15.98 5.16
N LYS A 107 7.97 16.57 6.38
CA LYS A 107 7.78 18.02 6.58
C LYS A 107 8.88 18.89 5.96
N LEU A 108 10.03 18.32 5.60
CA LEU A 108 11.06 19.06 4.86
C LEU A 108 10.71 19.23 3.38
N SER A 109 9.76 18.46 2.88
CA SER A 109 9.27 18.59 1.50
C SER A 109 8.16 19.62 1.41
N ASN A 110 8.15 20.39 0.32
CA ASN A 110 7.09 21.36 0.06
C ASN A 110 5.76 20.70 -0.38
N GLN A 111 5.78 19.45 -0.79
CA GLN A 111 4.62 18.72 -1.36
C GLN A 111 4.73 17.22 -1.13
N ALA A 112 4.92 16.79 0.11
CA ALA A 112 5.00 15.37 0.41
C ALA A 112 3.66 14.64 0.17
N SER A 113 3.76 13.35 -0.11
CA SER A 113 2.60 12.48 -0.30
C SER A 113 2.80 11.13 0.38
N ILE A 114 1.78 10.69 1.12
CA ILE A 114 1.73 9.37 1.76
C ILE A 114 0.68 8.54 1.05
N VAL A 115 1.03 7.31 0.68
CA VAL A 115 0.08 6.35 0.09
C VAL A 115 0.07 5.05 0.91
N LEU A 116 -1.12 4.68 1.36
CA LEU A 116 -1.39 3.42 2.06
C LEU A 116 -2.25 2.50 1.17
N PHE A 117 -2.37 1.23 1.54
CA PHE A 117 -3.18 0.26 0.80
C PHE A 117 -4.40 -0.18 1.60
N SER A 118 -5.58 0.01 1.02
CA SER A 118 -6.85 -0.57 1.44
C SER A 118 -7.25 -1.76 0.56
N SER A 119 -8.49 -2.16 0.62
CA SER A 119 -9.06 -3.26 -0.16
C SER A 119 -10.52 -2.98 -0.48
N VAL A 120 -10.99 -3.46 -1.63
CA VAL A 120 -12.42 -3.47 -1.99
C VAL A 120 -13.29 -4.21 -0.96
N ALA A 121 -12.70 -5.11 -0.18
CA ALA A 121 -13.40 -5.85 0.87
C ALA A 121 -13.94 -4.96 2.00
N VAL A 122 -13.44 -3.72 2.15
CA VAL A 122 -13.98 -2.75 3.11
C VAL A 122 -15.37 -2.28 2.70
N GLN A 123 -15.55 -1.98 1.43
CA GLN A 123 -16.80 -1.46 0.89
C GLN A 123 -17.80 -2.57 0.55
N LEU A 124 -17.31 -3.66 -0.05
CA LEU A 124 -18.19 -4.69 -0.60
C LEU A 124 -18.68 -5.72 0.41
N GLY A 125 -17.99 -5.94 1.53
CA GLY A 125 -18.32 -7.06 2.41
C GLY A 125 -18.18 -8.41 1.69
N MET A 126 -17.12 -9.14 1.94
CA MET A 126 -16.84 -10.40 1.26
C MET A 126 -16.78 -11.56 2.26
N PRO A 127 -17.28 -12.78 1.89
CA PRO A 127 -17.12 -13.96 2.74
C PRO A 127 -15.65 -14.21 3.09
N PHE A 128 -15.39 -14.60 4.34
CA PHE A 128 -14.06 -14.91 4.86
C PHE A 128 -13.09 -13.72 4.99
N HIS A 129 -13.54 -12.48 4.76
CA HIS A 129 -12.71 -11.28 4.79
C HIS A 129 -12.87 -10.44 6.06
N ALA A 130 -13.41 -11.00 7.16
CA ALA A 130 -13.64 -10.23 8.39
C ALA A 130 -12.35 -9.53 8.89
N SER A 131 -11.23 -10.25 8.95
CA SER A 131 -9.95 -9.67 9.36
C SER A 131 -9.47 -8.59 8.36
N VAL A 132 -9.54 -8.87 7.08
CA VAL A 132 -9.13 -7.91 6.02
C VAL A 132 -9.99 -6.64 6.10
N GLY A 133 -11.32 -6.79 6.20
CA GLY A 133 -12.25 -5.66 6.29
C GLY A 133 -11.99 -4.79 7.52
N MET A 134 -11.74 -5.39 8.69
CA MET A 134 -11.40 -4.68 9.92
C MET A 134 -10.08 -3.89 9.77
N ASN A 135 -9.02 -4.54 9.34
CA ASN A 135 -7.70 -3.92 9.24
C ASN A 135 -7.66 -2.83 8.17
N LYS A 136 -8.22 -3.09 6.99
CA LYS A 136 -8.22 -2.12 5.89
C LYS A 136 -9.21 -0.97 6.13
N GLY A 137 -10.31 -1.22 6.84
CA GLY A 137 -11.20 -0.16 7.35
C GLY A 137 -10.49 0.76 8.35
N ALA A 138 -9.66 0.21 9.25
CA ALA A 138 -8.82 1.00 10.14
C ALA A 138 -7.79 1.84 9.38
N VAL A 139 -7.16 1.29 8.32
CA VAL A 139 -6.27 2.05 7.43
C VAL A 139 -6.99 3.22 6.76
N GLU A 140 -8.23 3.03 6.30
CA GLU A 140 -9.01 4.13 5.70
C GLU A 140 -9.33 5.23 6.71
N GLY A 141 -9.64 4.86 7.96
CA GLY A 141 -9.81 5.81 9.06
C GLY A 141 -8.52 6.59 9.33
N LEU A 142 -7.38 5.90 9.38
CA LEU A 142 -6.06 6.51 9.54
C LEU A 142 -5.75 7.49 8.41
N VAL A 143 -6.02 7.12 7.16
CA VAL A 143 -5.82 8.00 5.98
C VAL A 143 -6.58 9.31 6.14
N ARG A 144 -7.87 9.26 6.47
CA ARG A 144 -8.69 10.47 6.62
C ARG A 144 -8.23 11.35 7.78
N SER A 145 -7.85 10.74 8.91
CA SER A 145 -7.36 11.47 10.08
C SER A 145 -6.02 12.16 9.79
N LEU A 146 -5.06 11.41 9.21
CA LEU A 146 -3.77 11.98 8.82
C LEU A 146 -3.90 13.06 7.73
N ALA A 147 -4.79 12.87 6.76
CA ALA A 147 -5.05 13.88 5.74
C ALA A 147 -5.58 15.19 6.36
N ALA A 148 -6.47 15.11 7.34
CA ALA A 148 -6.99 16.27 8.04
C ALA A 148 -5.91 16.97 8.89
N GLU A 149 -5.05 16.19 9.57
CA GLU A 149 -4.01 16.72 10.45
C GLU A 149 -2.82 17.33 9.68
N LEU A 150 -2.44 16.71 8.55
CA LEU A 150 -1.19 17.04 7.86
C LEU A 150 -1.39 17.95 6.64
N SER A 151 -2.63 18.29 6.28
CA SER A 151 -2.89 19.26 5.21
C SER A 151 -2.56 20.68 5.68
N PRO A 152 -2.12 21.57 4.78
CA PRO A 152 -1.89 21.36 3.34
C PRO A 152 -0.50 20.82 2.96
N GLU A 153 0.41 20.62 3.93
CA GLU A 153 1.81 20.33 3.68
C GLU A 153 2.02 18.90 3.13
N ILE A 154 1.23 17.94 3.62
CA ILE A 154 1.38 16.52 3.26
C ILE A 154 0.02 15.96 2.85
N ARG A 155 -0.05 15.39 1.66
CA ARG A 155 -1.24 14.67 1.18
C ARG A 155 -1.20 13.22 1.63
N VAL A 156 -2.34 12.68 2.04
CA VAL A 156 -2.45 11.29 2.48
C VAL A 156 -3.63 10.64 1.76
N ASN A 157 -3.38 9.57 1.00
CA ASN A 157 -4.41 8.84 0.26
C ASN A 157 -4.20 7.33 0.41
N ALA A 158 -5.20 6.55 0.07
CA ALA A 158 -5.09 5.11 -0.06
C ALA A 158 -5.55 4.59 -1.42
N ILE A 159 -5.00 3.45 -1.81
CA ILE A 159 -5.46 2.67 -2.96
C ILE A 159 -6.18 1.44 -2.42
N ALA A 160 -7.49 1.32 -2.70
CA ALA A 160 -8.28 0.14 -2.40
C ALA A 160 -8.18 -0.84 -3.57
N LEU A 161 -7.42 -1.91 -3.39
CA LEU A 161 -7.16 -2.90 -4.42
C LEU A 161 -8.21 -4.01 -4.41
N SER A 162 -8.56 -4.49 -5.58
CA SER A 162 -9.02 -5.85 -5.80
C SER A 162 -7.82 -6.76 -6.03
N LEU A 163 -8.09 -8.01 -6.46
CA LEU A 163 -7.04 -8.97 -6.71
C LEU A 163 -6.10 -8.45 -7.81
N THR A 164 -4.84 -8.28 -7.46
CA THR A 164 -3.74 -7.89 -8.34
C THR A 164 -2.74 -9.04 -8.42
N GLU A 165 -2.21 -9.32 -9.60
CA GLU A 165 -1.28 -10.44 -9.82
C GLU A 165 0.08 -10.14 -9.19
N THR A 166 0.37 -10.82 -8.06
CA THR A 166 1.60 -10.70 -7.27
C THR A 166 1.97 -12.06 -6.68
N LYS A 167 3.18 -12.22 -6.16
CA LYS A 167 3.57 -13.42 -5.41
C LYS A 167 2.63 -13.74 -4.24
N MET A 168 2.08 -12.72 -3.58
CA MET A 168 1.13 -12.89 -2.48
C MET A 168 -0.17 -13.55 -2.96
N THR A 169 -0.66 -13.19 -4.13
CA THR A 169 -1.93 -13.64 -4.70
C THR A 169 -1.77 -14.84 -5.65
N GLN A 170 -0.54 -15.25 -5.95
CA GLN A 170 -0.24 -16.31 -6.93
C GLN A 170 -1.00 -17.61 -6.66
N ARG A 171 -1.18 -17.99 -5.38
CA ARG A 171 -1.92 -19.20 -5.02
C ARG A 171 -3.40 -19.13 -5.40
N MET A 172 -3.96 -17.94 -5.51
CA MET A 172 -5.37 -17.70 -5.87
C MET A 172 -5.59 -17.78 -7.38
N VAL A 173 -4.54 -17.57 -8.17
CA VAL A 173 -4.57 -17.49 -9.64
C VAL A 173 -3.59 -18.48 -10.30
N ASN A 174 -3.31 -19.61 -9.65
CA ASN A 174 -2.29 -20.57 -10.07
C ASN A 174 -2.71 -21.50 -11.23
N THR A 175 -3.96 -21.41 -11.68
CA THR A 175 -4.45 -22.12 -12.88
C THR A 175 -5.21 -21.14 -13.77
N GLU A 176 -5.27 -21.42 -15.07
CA GLU A 176 -5.98 -20.57 -16.04
C GLU A 176 -7.47 -20.46 -15.69
N ASP A 177 -8.11 -21.57 -15.33
CA ASP A 177 -9.53 -21.58 -14.93
C ASP A 177 -9.80 -20.66 -13.75
N LYS A 178 -8.91 -20.64 -12.74
CA LYS A 178 -9.03 -19.72 -11.61
C LYS A 178 -8.83 -18.27 -12.03
N LYS A 179 -7.87 -18.00 -12.92
CA LYS A 179 -7.65 -16.65 -13.46
C LYS A 179 -8.89 -16.16 -14.15
N VAL A 180 -9.46 -16.96 -15.05
CA VAL A 180 -10.69 -16.63 -15.79
C VAL A 180 -11.86 -16.41 -14.82
N ALA A 181 -12.07 -17.32 -13.86
CA ALA A 181 -13.16 -17.20 -12.89
C ALA A 181 -13.04 -15.94 -12.02
N ILE A 182 -11.82 -15.54 -11.65
CA ILE A 182 -11.58 -14.31 -10.88
C ILE A 182 -11.73 -13.07 -11.78
N ALA A 183 -11.20 -13.11 -13.00
CA ALA A 183 -11.33 -12.01 -13.96
C ALA A 183 -12.81 -11.71 -14.26
N GLN A 184 -13.63 -12.73 -14.41
CA GLN A 184 -15.08 -12.60 -14.65
C GLN A 184 -15.83 -11.92 -13.50
N ARG A 185 -15.27 -11.83 -12.30
CA ARG A 185 -15.89 -11.09 -11.18
C ARG A 185 -15.76 -9.58 -11.34
N HIS A 186 -14.86 -9.11 -12.18
CA HIS A 186 -14.62 -7.71 -12.45
C HIS A 186 -15.37 -7.27 -13.71
N PRO A 187 -16.02 -6.10 -13.73
CA PRO A 187 -16.63 -5.55 -14.95
C PRO A 187 -15.67 -5.48 -16.14
N MET A 188 -14.38 -5.18 -15.89
CA MET A 188 -13.34 -5.14 -16.92
C MET A 188 -12.89 -6.52 -17.42
N ASN A 189 -13.42 -7.64 -16.87
CA ASN A 189 -13.02 -9.01 -17.20
C ASN A 189 -11.51 -9.27 -17.12
N ALA A 190 -10.83 -8.60 -16.19
CA ALA A 190 -9.38 -8.68 -16.00
C ALA A 190 -9.02 -8.73 -14.53
N ILE A 191 -7.83 -9.25 -14.22
CA ILE A 191 -7.18 -9.16 -12.92
C ILE A 191 -6.23 -7.96 -12.98
N GLY A 192 -6.09 -7.21 -11.89
CA GLY A 192 -5.16 -6.08 -11.80
C GLY A 192 -3.71 -6.50 -12.04
N LYS A 193 -2.94 -5.65 -12.69
CA LYS A 193 -1.51 -5.84 -12.98
C LYS A 193 -0.66 -4.93 -12.11
N LEU A 194 0.64 -5.26 -12.00
CA LEU A 194 1.61 -4.40 -11.30
C LEU A 194 1.71 -3.00 -11.92
N GLU A 195 1.57 -2.90 -13.25
CA GLU A 195 1.58 -1.63 -13.99
C GLU A 195 0.44 -0.71 -13.55
N ASP A 196 -0.77 -1.24 -13.34
CA ASP A 196 -1.93 -0.45 -12.90
C ASP A 196 -1.64 0.21 -11.54
N VAL A 197 -1.06 -0.56 -10.61
CA VAL A 197 -0.66 -0.05 -9.28
C VAL A 197 0.48 0.95 -9.39
N THR A 198 1.47 0.69 -10.23
CA THR A 198 2.63 1.55 -10.45
C THR A 198 2.22 2.93 -10.96
N HIS A 199 1.35 3.00 -11.97
CA HIS A 199 0.85 4.25 -12.52
C HIS A 199 0.01 5.03 -11.50
N MET A 200 -0.84 4.35 -10.72
CA MET A 200 -1.62 4.99 -9.67
C MET A 200 -0.71 5.53 -8.54
N LEU A 201 0.32 4.79 -8.14
CA LEU A 201 1.29 5.26 -7.15
C LEU A 201 2.06 6.47 -7.67
N GLU A 202 2.55 6.43 -8.91
CA GLU A 202 3.24 7.57 -9.53
C GLU A 202 2.34 8.81 -9.55
N PHE A 203 1.09 8.66 -9.97
CA PHE A 203 0.11 9.75 -9.95
C PHE A 203 -0.07 10.33 -8.55
N LEU A 204 -0.26 9.49 -7.53
CA LEU A 204 -0.50 9.95 -6.15
C LEU A 204 0.74 10.56 -5.48
N LEU A 205 1.94 10.08 -5.80
CA LEU A 205 3.20 10.57 -5.22
C LEU A 205 3.72 11.85 -5.88
N THR A 206 3.18 12.24 -7.03
CA THR A 206 3.64 13.40 -7.80
C THR A 206 2.67 14.57 -7.72
N PRO A 207 3.04 15.78 -8.21
CA PRO A 207 2.15 16.93 -8.29
C PRO A 207 0.92 16.71 -9.17
N LYS A 208 0.85 15.63 -9.96
CA LYS A 208 -0.33 15.30 -10.77
C LYS A 208 -1.61 15.15 -9.92
N SER A 209 -1.48 14.82 -8.64
CA SER A 209 -2.57 14.70 -7.68
C SER A 209 -2.57 15.79 -6.59
N ALA A 210 -2.04 16.99 -6.90
CA ALA A 210 -1.86 18.06 -5.91
C ALA A 210 -3.16 18.51 -5.21
N TRP A 211 -4.33 18.28 -5.83
CA TRP A 211 -5.65 18.61 -5.25
C TRP A 211 -6.38 17.41 -4.65
N MET A 212 -5.63 16.36 -4.24
CA MET A 212 -6.19 15.12 -3.70
C MET A 212 -5.56 14.75 -2.37
N THR A 213 -6.35 14.74 -1.30
CA THR A 213 -5.98 14.22 0.02
C THR A 213 -7.19 13.59 0.70
N GLY A 214 -6.98 12.63 1.59
CA GLY A 214 -8.04 11.91 2.32
C GLY A 214 -8.85 10.93 1.47
N GLN A 215 -8.42 10.66 0.23
CA GLN A 215 -9.18 9.83 -0.70
C GLN A 215 -8.82 8.35 -0.59
N ILE A 216 -9.82 7.51 -0.78
CA ILE A 216 -9.68 6.06 -0.95
C ILE A 216 -10.03 5.76 -2.41
N LEU A 217 -9.00 5.54 -3.23
CA LEU A 217 -9.18 5.32 -4.66
C LEU A 217 -9.26 3.83 -4.97
N HIS A 218 -10.36 3.42 -5.59
CA HIS A 218 -10.55 2.02 -5.97
C HIS A 218 -9.83 1.72 -7.28
N LEU A 219 -8.94 0.73 -7.24
CA LEU A 219 -8.25 0.19 -8.41
C LEU A 219 -8.63 -1.29 -8.51
N ASP A 220 -9.79 -1.56 -9.10
CA ASP A 220 -10.50 -2.82 -8.94
C ASP A 220 -11.26 -3.31 -10.19
N GLY A 221 -10.95 -2.74 -11.34
CA GLY A 221 -11.65 -3.09 -12.58
C GLY A 221 -13.16 -2.88 -12.56
N GLY A 222 -13.62 -1.93 -11.71
CA GLY A 222 -15.04 -1.57 -11.55
C GLY A 222 -15.82 -2.44 -10.55
N MET A 223 -15.15 -3.36 -9.86
CA MET A 223 -15.82 -4.36 -8.98
C MET A 223 -16.66 -3.72 -7.89
N SER A 224 -16.24 -2.60 -7.31
CA SER A 224 -16.96 -1.93 -6.22
C SER A 224 -17.96 -0.87 -6.68
N ALA A 225 -17.95 -0.49 -7.95
CA ALA A 225 -18.73 0.66 -8.43
C ALA A 225 -19.78 0.31 -9.48
N VAL A 226 -19.57 -0.77 -10.25
CA VAL A 226 -20.40 -1.12 -11.38
C VAL A 226 -21.07 -2.48 -11.16
N LYS A 227 -22.39 -2.54 -11.33
CA LYS A 227 -23.13 -3.81 -11.36
C LYS A 227 -22.89 -4.49 -12.69
N LYS A 228 -22.43 -5.75 -12.65
CA LYS A 228 -22.28 -6.61 -13.82
C LYS A 228 -23.48 -7.52 -13.95
#